data_2ded5c221beb7e57e6b833cac2c6e0aa
#
_entry.id   2ded5c221beb7e57e6b833cac2c6e0aa
#
_cell.length_a   1.000
_cell.length_b   1.000
_cell.length_c   1.000
_cell.angle_alpha   90.00
_cell.angle_beta   90.00
_cell.angle_gamma   90.00
#
_symmetry.space_group_name_H-M   'P 1'
#
loop_
_entity.id
_entity.type
_entity.pdbx_description
1 polymer ?
#
loop_
_entity_poly.entity_id
_entity_poly.type
_entity_poly.pdbx_seq_one_letter_code
_entity_poly.pdbx_strand_id
1 'polypeptide(L)'
;MENQVKKHFNEVLRERTLTMAVKVHGLFHSKKIIPLNRPMVHQIIRSSSSVAANCRAATRARSDAEFYSKICIVVEECDETQFWFDFLIRIDVLTDDETGGLRNEVEQLVKIFTSIKKKMKEKTNVKSQNPRGVQVF
;
A
#
# COMPACT_ATOMS: atom_id res chain seq x y z
N MET A 1 -10.87 14.49 20.09
CA MET A 1 -10.66 15.09 18.75
C MET A 1 -9.57 14.42 17.94
N GLU A 2 -8.40 14.25 18.49
CA GLU A 2 -7.29 13.57 17.82
C GLU A 2 -7.67 12.15 17.39
N ASN A 3 -8.35 11.39 18.25
CA ASN A 3 -8.81 10.02 17.95
C ASN A 3 -9.84 9.96 16.83
N GLN A 4 -10.70 10.97 16.71
CA GLN A 4 -11.72 11.04 15.66
C GLN A 4 -11.09 11.37 14.31
N VAL A 5 -10.12 12.29 14.29
CA VAL A 5 -9.38 12.66 13.07
C VAL A 5 -8.59 11.44 12.56
N LYS A 6 -7.88 10.76 13.44
CA LYS A 6 -7.12 9.54 13.11
C LYS A 6 -8.03 8.44 12.58
N LYS A 7 -9.18 8.22 13.23
CA LYS A 7 -10.18 7.24 12.81
C LYS A 7 -10.70 7.55 11.40
N HIS A 8 -11.06 8.82 11.16
CA HIS A 8 -11.54 9.25 9.85
C HIS A 8 -10.48 9.03 8.77
N PHE A 9 -9.23 9.42 9.06
CA PHE A 9 -8.10 9.22 8.15
C PHE A 9 -7.91 7.74 7.82
N ASN A 10 -7.97 6.87 8.83
CA ASN A 10 -7.86 5.42 8.65
C ASN A 10 -8.99 4.87 7.78
N GLU A 11 -10.21 5.34 7.98
CA GLU A 11 -11.37 4.93 7.16
C GLU A 11 -11.19 5.35 5.70
N VAL A 12 -10.70 6.57 5.44
CA VAL A 12 -10.41 7.07 4.09
C VAL A 12 -9.36 6.20 3.40
N LEU A 13 -8.26 5.88 4.09
CA LEU A 13 -7.20 5.05 3.51
C LEU A 13 -7.66 3.62 3.26
N ARG A 14 -8.44 3.05 4.16
CA ARG A 14 -9.01 1.71 3.93
C ARG A 14 -9.86 1.70 2.67
N GLU A 15 -10.70 2.69 2.50
CA GLU A 15 -11.57 2.79 1.31
C GLU A 15 -10.77 3.05 0.04
N ARG A 16 -9.79 3.95 0.09
CA ARG A 16 -8.95 4.26 -1.06
C ARG A 16 -8.15 3.04 -1.52
N THR A 17 -7.56 2.30 -0.60
CA THR A 17 -6.76 1.12 -0.94
C THR A 17 -7.63 -0.01 -1.46
N LEU A 18 -8.80 -0.23 -0.89
CA LEU A 18 -9.73 -1.24 -1.38
C LEU A 18 -10.24 -0.89 -2.78
N THR A 19 -10.65 0.36 -3.00
CA THR A 19 -11.10 0.83 -4.31
C THR A 19 -10.01 0.66 -5.35
N MET A 20 -8.77 1.02 -5.01
CA MET A 20 -7.62 0.82 -5.90
C MET A 20 -7.46 -0.66 -6.28
N ALA A 21 -7.48 -1.56 -5.31
CA ALA A 21 -7.32 -3.00 -5.55
C ALA A 21 -8.44 -3.55 -6.44
N VAL A 22 -9.69 -3.15 -6.19
CA VAL A 22 -10.84 -3.56 -7.01
C VAL A 22 -10.69 -3.05 -8.45
N LYS A 23 -10.24 -1.82 -8.63
CA LYS A 23 -10.00 -1.24 -9.96
C LYS A 23 -8.87 -1.95 -10.70
N VAL A 24 -7.81 -2.35 -10.00
CA VAL A 24 -6.74 -3.16 -10.60
C VAL A 24 -7.31 -4.47 -11.14
N HIS A 25 -8.09 -5.17 -10.33
CA HIS A 25 -8.75 -6.40 -10.77
C HIS A 25 -9.62 -6.14 -11.99
N GLY A 26 -10.38 -5.03 -11.99
CA GLY A 26 -11.28 -4.64 -13.07
C GLY A 26 -10.57 -4.42 -14.40
N LEU A 27 -9.29 -4.04 -14.41
CA LEU A 27 -8.52 -3.87 -15.64
C LEU A 27 -8.46 -5.16 -16.48
N PHE A 28 -8.55 -6.31 -15.84
CA PHE A 28 -8.37 -7.61 -16.49
C PHE A 28 -9.70 -8.35 -16.77
N HIS A 29 -10.82 -7.81 -16.30
CA HIS A 29 -12.12 -8.48 -16.35
C HIS A 29 -12.51 -8.93 -17.75
N SER A 30 -12.27 -8.12 -18.77
CA SER A 30 -12.64 -8.42 -20.15
C SER A 30 -11.45 -8.72 -21.06
N LYS A 31 -10.24 -8.81 -20.49
CA LYS A 31 -9.04 -9.08 -21.27
C LYS A 31 -8.79 -10.58 -21.41
N LYS A 32 -8.42 -10.98 -22.61
CA LYS A 32 -7.95 -12.33 -22.88
C LYS A 32 -6.45 -12.38 -22.61
N ILE A 33 -6.05 -13.04 -21.54
CA ILE A 33 -4.65 -13.13 -21.11
C ILE A 33 -4.08 -14.49 -21.59
N ILE A 34 -3.03 -14.44 -22.41
CA ILE A 34 -2.34 -15.65 -22.83
C ILE A 34 -1.66 -16.32 -21.61
N PRO A 35 -1.48 -17.67 -21.64
CA PRO A 35 -0.91 -18.37 -20.47
C PRO A 35 0.44 -17.83 -19.99
N LEU A 36 1.30 -17.39 -20.91
CA LEU A 36 2.61 -16.83 -20.57
C LEU A 36 2.50 -15.63 -19.62
N ASN A 37 1.47 -14.81 -19.79
CA ASN A 37 1.31 -13.55 -19.06
C ASN A 37 0.51 -13.68 -17.77
N ARG A 38 -0.15 -14.81 -17.55
CA ARG A 38 -0.99 -15.02 -16.35
C ARG A 38 -0.24 -14.86 -15.02
N PRO A 39 0.99 -15.36 -14.85
CA PRO A 39 1.71 -15.16 -13.60
C PRO A 39 1.90 -13.70 -13.22
N MET A 40 2.20 -12.84 -14.19
CA MET A 40 2.42 -11.40 -13.94
C MET A 40 1.11 -10.68 -13.64
N VAL A 41 0.03 -11.05 -14.31
CA VAL A 41 -1.31 -10.53 -13.98
C VAL A 41 -1.71 -10.92 -12.55
N HIS A 42 -1.44 -12.16 -12.16
CA HIS A 42 -1.69 -12.61 -10.78
C HIS A 42 -0.88 -11.79 -9.77
N GLN A 43 0.35 -11.40 -10.11
CA GLN A 43 1.19 -10.64 -9.20
C GLN A 43 0.66 -9.23 -8.94
N ILE A 44 0.15 -8.52 -9.93
CA ILE A 44 -0.41 -7.19 -9.68
C ILE A 44 -1.72 -7.28 -8.89
N ILE A 45 -2.54 -8.29 -9.14
CA ILE A 45 -3.77 -8.52 -8.39
C ILE A 45 -3.41 -8.85 -6.93
N ARG A 46 -2.43 -9.71 -6.71
CA ARG A 46 -1.93 -10.06 -5.37
C ARG A 46 -1.37 -8.85 -4.63
N SER A 47 -0.45 -8.10 -5.25
CA SER A 47 0.18 -6.97 -4.58
C SER A 47 -0.80 -5.85 -4.26
N SER A 48 -1.69 -5.50 -5.18
CA SER A 48 -2.69 -4.46 -4.95
C SER A 48 -3.69 -4.86 -3.87
N SER A 49 -4.16 -6.11 -3.86
CA SER A 49 -5.06 -6.60 -2.81
C SER A 49 -4.34 -6.70 -1.46
N SER A 50 -3.04 -7.01 -1.44
CA SER A 50 -2.23 -7.02 -0.24
C SER A 50 -2.08 -5.61 0.36
N VAL A 51 -1.96 -4.57 -0.47
CA VAL A 51 -2.00 -3.17 -0.01
C VAL A 51 -3.26 -2.92 0.81
N ALA A 52 -4.41 -3.24 0.26
CA ALA A 52 -5.70 -3.03 0.91
C ALA A 52 -5.85 -3.86 2.20
N ALA A 53 -5.48 -5.14 2.13
CA ALA A 53 -5.60 -6.04 3.28
C ALA A 53 -4.70 -5.61 4.44
N ASN A 54 -3.45 -5.22 4.16
CA ASN A 54 -2.51 -4.79 5.18
C ASN A 54 -2.82 -3.38 5.70
N CYS A 55 -3.35 -2.50 4.88
CA CYS A 55 -3.87 -1.21 5.35
C CYS A 55 -4.99 -1.42 6.37
N ARG A 56 -5.93 -2.30 6.06
CA ARG A 56 -7.00 -2.66 6.99
C ARG A 56 -6.44 -3.25 8.29
N ALA A 57 -5.48 -4.17 8.18
CA ALA A 57 -4.82 -4.75 9.36
C ALA A 57 -4.11 -3.69 10.21
N ALA A 58 -3.45 -2.72 9.57
CA ALA A 58 -2.80 -1.61 10.25
C ALA A 58 -3.81 -0.80 11.09
N THR A 59 -4.99 -0.51 10.53
CA THR A 59 -6.03 0.25 11.27
C THR A 59 -6.55 -0.49 12.49
N ARG A 60 -6.32 -1.80 12.58
CA ARG A 60 -6.73 -2.67 13.68
C ARG A 60 -5.56 -3.10 14.56
N ALA A 61 -4.39 -2.50 14.37
CA ALA A 61 -3.19 -2.85 15.12
C ALA A 61 -3.37 -2.57 16.62
N ARG A 62 -2.86 -3.48 17.44
CA ARG A 62 -2.96 -3.42 18.89
C ARG A 62 -1.78 -2.73 19.56
N SER A 63 -0.77 -2.35 18.78
CA SER A 63 0.42 -1.67 19.26
C SER A 63 1.05 -0.84 18.15
N ASP A 64 1.90 0.12 18.53
CA ASP A 64 2.68 0.90 17.57
C ASP A 64 3.61 0.01 16.74
N ALA A 65 4.20 -1.00 17.36
CA ALA A 65 5.07 -1.95 16.68
C ALA A 65 4.33 -2.75 15.60
N GLU A 66 3.14 -3.24 15.93
CA GLU A 66 2.28 -3.96 14.98
C GLU A 66 1.83 -3.03 13.84
N PHE A 67 1.42 -1.80 14.16
CA PHE A 67 1.05 -0.79 13.19
C PHE A 67 2.21 -0.53 12.22
N TYR A 68 3.40 -0.26 12.74
CA TYR A 68 4.60 -0.01 11.95
C TYR A 68 4.92 -1.19 11.02
N SER A 69 4.85 -2.40 11.56
CA SER A 69 5.11 -3.63 10.79
C SER A 69 4.15 -3.74 9.60
N LYS A 70 2.86 -3.48 9.80
CA LYS A 70 1.85 -3.52 8.72
C LYS A 70 2.07 -2.40 7.70
N ILE A 71 2.41 -1.20 8.15
CA ILE A 71 2.69 -0.07 7.24
C ILE A 71 3.92 -0.36 6.37
N CYS A 72 4.94 -1.01 6.91
CA CYS A 72 6.10 -1.43 6.11
C CYS A 72 5.68 -2.35 4.96
N ILE A 73 4.79 -3.30 5.23
CA ILE A 73 4.26 -4.21 4.20
C ILE A 73 3.46 -3.42 3.16
N VAL A 74 2.61 -2.48 3.60
CA VAL A 74 1.82 -1.64 2.68
C VAL A 74 2.73 -0.88 1.71
N VAL A 75 3.81 -0.28 2.21
CA VAL A 75 4.77 0.46 1.37
C VAL A 75 5.42 -0.48 0.34
N GLU A 76 5.88 -1.64 0.78
CA GLU A 76 6.49 -2.64 -0.12
C GLU A 76 5.52 -3.10 -1.20
N GLU A 77 4.29 -3.41 -0.83
CA GLU A 77 3.28 -3.90 -1.77
C GLU A 77 2.78 -2.81 -2.73
N CYS A 78 2.72 -1.55 -2.29
CA CYS A 78 2.47 -0.42 -3.19
C CYS A 78 3.55 -0.29 -4.24
N ASP A 79 4.81 -0.37 -3.83
CA ASP A 79 5.96 -0.30 -4.74
C ASP A 79 5.93 -1.47 -5.72
N GLU A 80 5.64 -2.68 -5.26
CA GLU A 80 5.50 -3.85 -6.12
C GLU A 80 4.38 -3.68 -7.14
N THR A 81 3.26 -3.07 -6.73
CA THR A 81 2.15 -2.78 -7.63
C THR A 81 2.58 -1.82 -8.75
N GLN A 82 3.37 -0.79 -8.43
CA GLN A 82 3.94 0.11 -9.45
C GLN A 82 4.86 -0.65 -10.41
N PHE A 83 5.69 -1.54 -9.89
CA PHE A 83 6.55 -2.39 -10.71
C PHE A 83 5.75 -3.19 -11.72
N TRP A 84 4.67 -3.84 -11.27
CA TRP A 84 3.87 -4.67 -12.17
C TRP A 84 3.08 -3.85 -13.18
N PHE A 85 2.66 -2.63 -12.86
CA PHE A 85 2.12 -1.72 -13.86
C PHE A 85 3.13 -1.47 -14.98
N ASP A 86 4.35 -1.11 -14.62
CA ASP A 86 5.41 -0.83 -15.60
C ASP A 86 5.69 -2.07 -16.47
N PHE A 87 5.79 -3.22 -15.83
CA PHE A 87 6.05 -4.48 -16.52
C PHE A 87 4.94 -4.82 -17.51
N LEU A 88 3.69 -4.78 -17.05
CA LEU A 88 2.53 -5.17 -17.88
C LEU A 88 2.28 -4.20 -19.03
N ILE A 89 2.62 -2.92 -18.85
CA ILE A 89 2.57 -1.95 -19.95
C ILE A 89 3.63 -2.28 -20.99
N ARG A 90 4.84 -2.59 -20.58
CA ARG A 90 5.94 -2.89 -21.50
C ARG A 90 5.74 -4.16 -22.30
N ILE A 91 4.99 -5.12 -21.78
CA ILE A 91 4.63 -6.34 -22.53
C ILE A 91 3.27 -6.23 -23.22
N ASP A 92 2.71 -5.03 -23.30
CA ASP A 92 1.46 -4.71 -24.01
C ASP A 92 0.21 -5.43 -23.50
N VAL A 93 0.21 -5.85 -22.22
CA VAL A 93 -1.00 -6.36 -21.55
C VAL A 93 -1.88 -5.22 -21.08
N LEU A 94 -1.26 -4.12 -20.66
CA LEU A 94 -1.94 -2.88 -20.25
C LEU A 94 -1.45 -1.72 -21.12
N THR A 95 -2.24 -0.65 -21.15
CA THR A 95 -1.87 0.59 -21.84
C THR A 95 -1.76 1.75 -20.85
N ASP A 96 -1.02 2.78 -21.25
CA ASP A 96 -0.92 4.02 -20.47
C ASP A 96 -2.31 4.66 -20.27
N ASP A 97 -3.13 4.66 -21.30
CA ASP A 97 -4.45 5.29 -21.26
C ASP A 97 -5.38 4.64 -20.23
N GLU A 98 -5.44 3.31 -20.20
CA GLU A 98 -6.35 2.61 -19.29
C GLU A 98 -5.86 2.63 -17.85
N THR A 99 -4.56 2.87 -17.60
CA THR A 99 -3.94 2.78 -16.28
C THR A 99 -3.58 4.13 -15.65
N GLY A 100 -3.62 5.23 -16.43
CA GLY A 100 -3.08 6.52 -15.98
C GLY A 100 -3.62 7.01 -14.65
N GLY A 101 -4.94 7.03 -14.48
CA GLY A 101 -5.58 7.47 -13.25
C GLY A 101 -5.25 6.55 -12.07
N LEU A 102 -5.24 5.25 -12.31
CA LEU A 102 -4.97 4.24 -11.27
C LEU A 102 -3.49 4.25 -10.84
N ARG A 103 -2.57 4.40 -11.80
CA ARG A 103 -1.14 4.54 -11.50
C ARG A 103 -0.87 5.79 -10.65
N ASN A 104 -1.55 6.90 -10.96
CA ASN A 104 -1.47 8.12 -10.17
C ASN A 104 -1.97 7.90 -8.74
N GLU A 105 -3.06 7.18 -8.57
CA GLU A 105 -3.56 6.85 -7.23
C GLU A 105 -2.56 6.01 -6.44
N VAL A 106 -1.96 4.99 -7.05
CA VAL A 106 -0.94 4.17 -6.39
C VAL A 106 0.28 5.00 -6.01
N GLU A 107 0.72 5.92 -6.87
CA GLU A 107 1.82 6.84 -6.57
C GLU A 107 1.52 7.69 -5.35
N GLN A 108 0.30 8.24 -5.26
CA GLN A 108 -0.14 9.01 -4.10
C GLN A 108 -0.16 8.16 -2.83
N LEU A 109 -0.66 6.93 -2.92
CA LEU A 109 -0.68 6.00 -1.80
C LEU A 109 0.74 5.67 -1.30
N VAL A 110 1.69 5.45 -2.22
CA VAL A 110 3.11 5.25 -1.85
C VAL A 110 3.62 6.43 -1.02
N LYS A 111 3.35 7.64 -1.47
CA LYS A 111 3.81 8.86 -0.76
C LYS A 111 3.18 8.97 0.63
N ILE A 112 1.88 8.72 0.73
CA ILE A 112 1.16 8.77 2.01
C ILE A 112 1.73 7.75 3.00
N PHE A 113 1.83 6.49 2.59
CA PHE A 113 2.28 5.41 3.46
C PHE A 113 3.78 5.52 3.80
N THR A 114 4.60 5.99 2.87
CA THR A 114 6.02 6.27 3.14
C THR A 114 6.16 7.36 4.21
N SER A 115 5.34 8.40 4.14
CA SER A 115 5.31 9.46 5.15
C SER A 115 4.89 8.93 6.53
N ILE A 116 3.87 8.09 6.58
CA ILE A 116 3.42 7.44 7.83
C ILE A 116 4.53 6.55 8.40
N LYS A 117 5.15 5.73 7.55
CA LYS A 117 6.26 4.86 7.93
C LYS A 117 7.39 5.66 8.56
N LYS A 118 7.78 6.77 7.94
CA LYS A 118 8.85 7.65 8.43
C LYS A 118 8.53 8.20 9.81
N LYS A 119 7.33 8.72 10.00
CA LYS A 119 6.87 9.27 11.29
C LYS A 119 6.85 8.21 12.38
N MET A 120 6.39 7.02 12.07
CA MET A 120 6.34 5.91 13.02
C MET A 120 7.74 5.42 13.39
N LYS A 121 8.67 5.38 12.45
CA LYS A 121 10.06 5.01 12.70
C LYS A 121 10.73 6.01 13.62
N GLU A 122 10.56 7.30 13.39
CA GLU A 122 11.09 8.38 14.24
C GLU A 122 10.55 8.27 15.65
N LYS A 123 9.24 8.07 15.80
CA LYS A 123 8.58 7.89 17.11
C LYS A 123 9.13 6.68 17.85
N THR A 124 9.33 5.56 17.16
CA THR A 124 9.87 4.33 17.75
C THR A 124 11.34 4.52 18.17
N ASN A 125 12.15 5.19 17.35
CA ASN A 125 13.54 5.47 17.64
C ASN A 125 13.68 6.38 18.88
N VAL A 126 12.85 7.42 18.99
CA VAL A 126 12.85 8.30 20.17
C VAL A 126 12.53 7.52 21.44
N LYS A 127 11.51 6.65 21.41
CA LYS A 127 11.15 5.78 22.53
C LYS A 127 12.27 4.80 22.88
N SER A 128 12.92 4.23 21.86
CA SER A 128 14.02 3.29 22.01
C SER A 128 15.26 3.94 22.58
N GLN A 129 15.55 5.19 22.19
CA GLN A 129 16.74 5.92 22.64
C GLN A 129 16.61 6.48 24.05
N ASN A 130 15.39 6.70 24.52
CA ASN A 130 15.19 7.33 25.83
C ASN A 130 14.01 6.75 26.62
N PRO A 131 13.96 5.44 26.82
CA PRO A 131 12.96 4.89 27.72
C PRO A 131 13.30 5.29 29.15
N ARG A 132 12.41 6.02 29.83
CA ARG A 132 12.59 6.44 31.23
C ARG A 132 13.73 7.46 31.44
N GLY A 133 14.09 8.24 30.42
CA GLY A 133 15.17 9.21 30.54
C GLY A 133 16.57 8.61 30.59
N VAL A 134 16.72 7.35 30.26
CA VAL A 134 18.02 6.67 30.19
C VAL A 134 18.35 6.41 28.73
N GLN A 135 19.51 6.87 28.29
CA GLN A 135 20.00 6.65 26.95
C GLN A 135 20.38 5.18 26.75
N VAL A 136 19.84 4.55 25.69
CA VAL A 136 20.06 3.12 25.41
C VAL A 136 21.33 2.90 24.59
N PHE A 137 21.77 3.92 23.87
CA PHE A 137 22.98 3.90 23.08
C PHE A 137 23.82 5.13 23.31
#